data_6dd554bee3ab3806956914c2759fa57d
#
_entry.id   6dd554bee3ab3806956914c2759fa57d
#
_cell.length_a   1.000
_cell.length_b   1.000
_cell.length_c   1.000
_cell.angle_alpha   90.00
_cell.angle_beta   90.00
_cell.angle_gamma   90.00
#
_symmetry.space_group_name_H-M   'P 1'
#
loop_
_entity.id
_entity.type
_entity.pdbx_description
1 polymer ?
#
loop_
_entity_poly.entity_id
_entity_poly.type
_entity_poly.pdbx_seq_one_letter_code
_entity_poly.pdbx_strand_id
1 'polypeptide(L)'
;ALNTPENVLGTTTISVSAGNTALAQSDQLLAAATKNLYLTDYASVQAQTLVTYLKNYTEQYNNTLQNHTSADLNSTENGYLNAMKNATQNVKNQLLPVGITVTDDGTLSFDETAVSSDNIENVKNLFGSSSSYGTIIKGYAEKLFSSLVQADSSDLNIDYYA
;
A
#
# COMPACT_ATOMS: atom_id res chain seq x y z
N ALA A 1 25.09 -7.24 -14.93
CA ALA A 1 24.59 -7.40 -14.79
C ALA A 1 23.92 -7.33 -14.48
N LEU A 2 24.11 -7.01 -14.45
CA LEU A 2 23.60 -7.00 -14.12
C LEU A 2 23.38 -7.48 -13.49
N ASN A 3 23.62 -7.85 -12.97
CA ASN A 3 23.43 -8.30 -12.53
C ASN A 3 23.08 -8.64 -11.89
N THR A 4 23.16 -8.89 -11.56
CA THR A 4 22.72 -9.31 -11.14
C THR A 4 21.94 -9.76 -10.97
N PRO A 5 21.68 -10.17 -10.94
CA PRO A 5 20.85 -10.68 -11.01
C PRO A 5 20.10 -10.83 -10.71
N GLU A 6 19.92 -10.85 -10.41
CA GLU A 6 19.27 -10.83 -10.28
C GLU A 6 18.35 -10.92 -10.24
N ASN A 7 17.99 -11.05 -10.34
CA ASN A 7 17.11 -11.08 -10.59
C ASN A 7 16.07 -11.31 -10.73
N VAL A 8 15.80 -11.66 -10.47
CA VAL A 8 14.98 -11.81 -10.73
C VAL A 8 13.85 -11.94 -10.88
N LEU A 9 13.10 -12.40 -10.54
CA LEU A 9 12.35 -12.22 -10.69
C LEU A 9 12.09 -11.93 -11.33
N GLY A 10 11.96 -12.60 -11.26
CA GLY A 10 12.06 -11.94 -12.01
C GLY A 10 12.69 -10.90 -11.57
N THR A 11 13.33 -11.17 -11.35
CA THR A 11 14.00 -10.21 -10.88
C THR A 11 14.30 -9.24 -11.60
N THR A 12 13.54 -8.94 -11.79
CA THR A 12 13.71 -7.75 -12.47
C THR A 12 14.57 -6.85 -11.73
N THR A 13 15.64 -6.64 -12.25
CA THR A 13 16.51 -5.68 -11.68
C THR A 13 16.15 -4.35 -12.21
N ILE A 14 15.30 -3.68 -11.55
CA ILE A 14 15.03 -2.30 -11.87
C ILE A 14 15.86 -1.46 -10.94
N SER A 15 16.70 -0.65 -11.50
CA SER A 15 17.51 0.28 -10.73
C SER A 15 16.67 1.45 -10.28
N VAL A 16 16.60 1.64 -8.98
CA VAL A 16 15.91 2.76 -8.38
C VAL A 16 16.94 3.57 -7.60
N SER A 17 16.89 4.88 -7.68
CA SER A 17 17.85 5.73 -6.96
C SER A 17 17.77 5.48 -5.46
N ALA A 18 18.85 5.77 -4.74
CA ALA A 18 18.89 5.55 -3.30
C ALA A 18 17.78 6.31 -2.58
N GLY A 19 17.45 7.52 -3.04
CA GLY A 19 16.38 8.30 -2.45
C GLY A 19 15.01 7.72 -2.70
N ASN A 20 14.82 7.01 -3.82
CA ASN A 20 13.53 6.43 -4.19
C ASN A 20 13.37 4.98 -3.74
N THR A 21 14.43 4.33 -3.29
CA THR A 21 14.36 2.92 -2.89
C THR A 21 13.40 2.73 -1.72
N ALA A 22 13.50 3.58 -0.70
CA ALA A 22 12.61 3.50 0.46
C ALA A 22 11.16 3.78 0.07
N LEU A 23 10.94 4.74 -0.83
CA LEU A 23 9.60 5.05 -1.34
C LEU A 23 9.02 3.88 -2.10
N ALA A 24 9.79 3.34 -3.04
CA ALA A 24 9.34 2.21 -3.84
C ALA A 24 9.05 0.98 -2.97
N GLN A 25 9.88 0.73 -1.97
CA GLN A 25 9.66 -0.36 -1.03
C GLN A 25 8.38 -0.18 -0.24
N SER A 26 8.13 1.01 0.30
CA SER A 26 6.91 1.23 1.08
C SER A 26 5.66 1.11 0.21
N ASP A 27 5.72 1.59 -1.04
CA ASP A 27 4.60 1.44 -1.97
C ASP A 27 4.31 -0.02 -2.29
N GLN A 28 5.36 -0.80 -2.52
CA GLN A 28 5.23 -2.23 -2.79
C GLN A 28 4.68 -2.98 -1.59
N LEU A 29 5.15 -2.65 -0.40
CA LEU A 29 4.68 -3.30 0.82
C LEU A 29 3.23 -2.95 1.11
N LEU A 30 2.83 -1.72 0.84
CA LEU A 30 1.42 -1.34 0.99
C LEU A 30 0.53 -2.08 -0.01
N ALA A 31 0.95 -2.17 -1.25
CA ALA A 31 0.21 -2.93 -2.26
C ALA A 31 0.10 -4.40 -1.86
N ALA A 32 1.17 -5.00 -1.34
CA ALA A 32 1.17 -6.38 -0.89
C ALA A 32 0.27 -6.59 0.32
N ALA A 33 0.31 -5.67 1.28
CA ALA A 33 -0.55 -5.73 2.48
C ALA A 33 -2.02 -5.66 2.09
N THR A 34 -2.36 -4.78 1.15
CA THR A 34 -3.72 -4.64 0.65
C THR A 34 -4.15 -5.89 -0.12
N LYS A 35 -3.24 -6.45 -0.90
CA LYS A 35 -3.50 -7.67 -1.68
C LYS A 35 -3.80 -8.87 -0.79
N ASN A 36 -3.11 -8.99 0.34
CA ASN A 36 -3.39 -10.06 1.30
C ASN A 36 -4.85 -10.02 1.76
N LEU A 37 -5.35 -8.82 2.06
CA LEU A 37 -6.75 -8.65 2.45
C LEU A 37 -7.70 -8.88 1.28
N TYR A 38 -7.32 -8.45 0.09
CA TYR A 38 -8.11 -8.63 -1.13
C TYR A 38 -8.29 -10.10 -1.48
N LEU A 39 -7.24 -10.91 -1.32
CA LEU A 39 -7.25 -12.33 -1.69
C LEU A 39 -7.74 -13.25 -0.56
N THR A 40 -8.03 -12.71 0.61
CA THR A 40 -8.46 -13.50 1.76
C THR A 40 -9.79 -14.21 1.47
N ASP A 41 -9.88 -15.48 1.87
CA ASP A 41 -11.14 -16.22 1.85
C ASP A 41 -11.90 -15.89 3.14
N TYR A 42 -12.80 -14.92 3.05
CA TYR A 42 -13.52 -14.43 4.23
C TYR A 42 -14.56 -15.42 4.75
N ALA A 43 -14.87 -16.46 3.99
CA ALA A 43 -15.76 -17.51 4.47
C ALA A 43 -15.09 -18.43 5.49
N SER A 44 -13.77 -18.54 5.44
CA SER A 44 -13.03 -19.46 6.29
C SER A 44 -11.94 -18.80 7.14
N VAL A 45 -11.66 -17.50 6.94
CA VAL A 45 -10.57 -16.82 7.63
C VAL A 45 -10.86 -16.70 9.13
N GLN A 46 -9.81 -16.81 9.93
CA GLN A 46 -9.90 -16.58 11.37
C GLN A 46 -9.66 -15.12 11.68
N ALA A 47 -10.33 -14.63 12.73
CA ALA A 47 -10.18 -13.24 13.15
C ALA A 47 -8.72 -12.87 13.42
N GLN A 48 -7.94 -13.76 14.03
CA GLN A 48 -6.54 -13.49 14.35
C GLN A 48 -5.70 -13.25 13.09
N THR A 49 -6.00 -13.96 12.01
CA THR A 49 -5.33 -13.73 10.73
C THR A 49 -5.62 -12.32 10.21
N LEU A 50 -6.87 -11.89 10.34
CA LEU A 50 -7.25 -10.54 9.92
C LEU A 50 -6.58 -9.48 10.79
N VAL A 51 -6.46 -9.71 12.09
CA VAL A 51 -5.73 -8.80 12.99
C VAL A 51 -4.30 -8.60 12.47
N THR A 52 -3.62 -9.69 12.13
CA THR A 52 -2.25 -9.63 11.61
C THR A 52 -2.20 -8.84 10.30
N TYR A 53 -3.11 -9.10 9.39
CA TYR A 53 -3.16 -8.41 8.10
C TYR A 53 -3.49 -6.92 8.25
N LEU A 54 -4.44 -6.59 9.12
CA LEU A 54 -4.84 -5.20 9.33
C LEU A 54 -3.74 -4.40 10.03
N LYS A 55 -3.05 -5.01 10.98
CA LYS A 55 -1.91 -4.38 11.62
C LYS A 55 -0.83 -4.05 10.60
N ASN A 56 -0.50 -5.02 9.75
CA ASN A 56 0.49 -4.82 8.70
C ASN A 56 0.04 -3.74 7.71
N TYR A 57 -1.22 -3.77 7.29
CA TYR A 57 -1.78 -2.75 6.40
C TYR A 57 -1.61 -1.35 7.00
N THR A 58 -1.96 -1.20 8.26
CA THR A 58 -1.88 0.08 8.96
C THR A 58 -0.43 0.59 8.99
N GLU A 59 0.50 -0.30 9.30
CA GLU A 59 1.93 0.05 9.34
C GLU A 59 2.44 0.47 7.97
N GLN A 60 2.10 -0.29 6.93
CA GLN A 60 2.58 0.03 5.58
C GLN A 60 1.94 1.30 5.03
N TYR A 61 0.66 1.53 5.32
CA TYR A 61 -0.01 2.76 4.96
C TYR A 61 0.72 3.96 5.57
N ASN A 62 1.00 3.90 6.87
CA ASN A 62 1.68 4.98 7.57
C ASN A 62 3.10 5.20 7.03
N ASN A 63 3.82 4.13 6.75
CA ASN A 63 5.18 4.22 6.19
C ASN A 63 5.16 4.89 4.81
N THR A 64 4.18 4.54 3.98
CA THR A 64 4.03 5.15 2.66
C THR A 64 3.76 6.65 2.79
N LEU A 65 2.83 7.04 3.65
CA LEU A 65 2.54 8.45 3.88
C LEU A 65 3.78 9.20 4.38
N GLN A 66 4.46 8.62 5.34
CA GLN A 66 5.61 9.27 5.96
C GLN A 66 6.77 9.44 4.99
N ASN A 67 7.07 8.41 4.23
CA ASN A 67 8.15 8.43 3.25
C ASN A 67 7.86 9.43 2.14
N HIS A 68 6.63 9.44 1.63
CA HIS A 68 6.26 10.37 0.55
C HIS A 68 6.15 11.81 1.05
N THR A 69 5.74 12.02 2.30
CA THR A 69 5.69 13.37 2.88
C THR A 69 7.08 13.99 2.97
N SER A 70 8.09 13.17 3.21
CA SER A 70 9.47 13.63 3.36
C SER A 70 10.19 13.80 2.02
N ALA A 71 9.58 13.38 0.92
CA ALA A 71 10.22 13.38 -0.38
C ALA A 71 9.79 14.58 -1.22
N ASP A 72 10.62 14.90 -2.20
CA ASP A 72 10.32 15.94 -3.18
C ASP A 72 9.54 15.29 -4.32
N LEU A 73 8.22 15.27 -4.21
CA LEU A 73 7.34 14.58 -5.14
C LEU A 73 6.88 15.49 -6.27
N ASN A 74 6.68 14.91 -7.44
CA ASN A 74 6.04 15.62 -8.54
C ASN A 74 4.52 15.71 -8.32
N SER A 75 3.82 16.46 -9.18
CA SER A 75 2.39 16.69 -9.03
C SER A 75 1.56 15.41 -9.20
N THR A 76 2.02 14.47 -10.04
CA THR A 76 1.32 13.21 -10.26
C THR A 76 1.37 12.35 -9.00
N GLU A 77 2.55 12.23 -8.40
CA GLU A 77 2.73 11.44 -7.16
C GLU A 77 1.92 12.05 -6.01
N ASN A 78 1.96 13.37 -5.90
CA ASN A 78 1.15 14.07 -4.90
C ASN A 78 -0.35 13.84 -5.11
N GLY A 79 -0.77 13.80 -6.37
CA GLY A 79 -2.16 13.50 -6.72
C GLY A 79 -2.59 12.10 -6.26
N TYR A 80 -1.75 11.10 -6.49
CA TYR A 80 -2.03 9.74 -6.04
C TYR A 80 -2.10 9.66 -4.52
N LEU A 81 -1.15 10.30 -3.84
CA LEU A 81 -1.11 10.29 -2.39
C LEU A 81 -2.36 10.95 -1.80
N ASN A 82 -2.75 12.08 -2.35
CA ASN A 82 -3.96 12.80 -1.91
C ASN A 82 -5.22 11.96 -2.18
N ALA A 83 -5.27 11.25 -3.29
CA ALA A 83 -6.40 10.37 -3.60
C ALA A 83 -6.52 9.23 -2.60
N MET A 84 -5.39 8.64 -2.18
CA MET A 84 -5.38 7.63 -1.13
C MET A 84 -5.92 8.18 0.18
N LYS A 85 -5.45 9.36 0.58
CA LYS A 85 -5.86 10.01 1.82
C LYS A 85 -7.36 10.34 1.78
N ASN A 86 -7.84 10.83 0.65
CA ASN A 86 -9.26 11.14 0.50
C ASN A 86 -10.12 9.89 0.56
N ALA A 87 -9.72 8.81 -0.09
CA ALA A 87 -10.43 7.53 -0.03
C ALA A 87 -10.53 7.03 1.40
N THR A 88 -9.46 7.16 2.17
CA THR A 88 -9.42 6.74 3.56
C THR A 88 -10.33 7.60 4.43
N GLN A 89 -10.33 8.92 4.22
CA GLN A 89 -11.24 9.81 4.94
C GLN A 89 -12.71 9.49 4.63
N ASN A 90 -13.01 9.15 3.40
CA ASN A 90 -14.38 8.85 3.00
C ASN A 90 -14.95 7.62 3.70
N VAL A 91 -14.11 6.70 4.14
CA VAL A 91 -14.56 5.46 4.81
C VAL A 91 -14.17 5.42 6.29
N LYS A 92 -13.77 6.55 6.87
CA LYS A 92 -13.26 6.54 8.25
C LYS A 92 -14.28 5.98 9.24
N ASN A 93 -15.57 6.21 9.01
CA ASN A 93 -16.61 5.67 9.89
C ASN A 93 -16.76 4.16 9.75
N GLN A 94 -16.50 3.63 8.57
CA GLN A 94 -16.51 2.19 8.34
C GLN A 94 -15.25 1.50 8.86
N LEU A 95 -14.16 2.25 8.97
CA LEU A 95 -12.90 1.72 9.51
C LEU A 95 -12.94 1.56 11.03
N LEU A 96 -13.71 2.39 11.72
CA LEU A 96 -13.78 2.35 13.18
C LEU A 96 -14.18 0.97 13.74
N PRO A 97 -15.23 0.32 13.22
CA PRO A 97 -15.62 -0.98 13.77
C PRO A 97 -14.56 -2.06 13.63
N VAL A 98 -13.65 -1.93 12.66
CA VAL A 98 -12.57 -2.90 12.48
C VAL A 98 -11.28 -2.47 13.17
N GLY A 99 -11.35 -1.45 14.02
CA GLY A 99 -10.23 -1.03 14.87
C GLY A 99 -9.30 -0.01 14.26
N ILE A 100 -9.62 0.52 13.09
CA ILE A 100 -8.75 1.50 12.42
C ILE A 100 -9.31 2.89 12.62
N THR A 101 -8.51 3.76 13.22
CA THR A 101 -8.83 5.17 13.42
C THR A 101 -7.97 6.01 12.49
N VAL A 102 -8.59 6.92 11.76
CA VAL A 102 -7.87 7.91 10.95
C VAL A 102 -7.55 9.10 11.86
N THR A 103 -6.27 9.36 12.05
CA THR A 103 -5.84 10.44 12.94
C THR A 103 -5.86 11.79 12.22
N ASP A 104 -5.65 12.86 12.98
CA ASP A 104 -5.73 14.23 12.44
C ASP A 104 -4.67 14.49 11.36
N ASP A 105 -3.53 13.82 11.43
CA ASP A 105 -2.47 13.99 10.42
C ASP A 105 -2.62 13.04 9.23
N GLY A 106 -3.70 12.26 9.20
CA GLY A 106 -4.00 11.37 8.10
C GLY A 106 -3.42 9.97 8.25
N THR A 107 -2.63 9.71 9.29
CA THR A 107 -2.13 8.36 9.54
C THR A 107 -3.22 7.50 10.17
N LEU A 108 -2.95 6.22 10.31
CA LEU A 108 -3.89 5.25 10.88
C LEU A 108 -3.36 4.72 12.19
N SER A 109 -4.27 4.48 13.14
CA SER A 109 -3.95 3.69 14.34
C SER A 109 -4.84 2.46 14.35
N PHE A 110 -4.35 1.37 14.92
CA PHE A 110 -5.05 0.09 14.91
C PHE A 110 -5.19 -0.47 16.32
N ASP A 111 -6.42 -0.85 16.66
CA ASP A 111 -6.75 -1.53 17.91
C ASP A 111 -6.87 -3.03 17.61
N GLU A 112 -5.89 -3.80 18.05
CA GLU A 112 -5.83 -5.25 17.78
C GLU A 112 -6.98 -6.02 18.44
N THR A 113 -7.64 -5.43 19.42
CA THR A 113 -8.75 -6.09 20.13
C THR A 113 -10.10 -5.90 19.45
N ALA A 114 -10.17 -5.07 18.42
CA ALA A 114 -11.44 -4.72 17.80
C ALA A 114 -11.98 -5.80 16.86
N VAL A 115 -11.08 -6.62 16.28
CA VAL A 115 -11.49 -7.60 15.26
C VAL A 115 -11.82 -8.94 15.94
N SER A 116 -13.04 -9.40 15.72
CA SER A 116 -13.50 -10.70 16.20
C SER A 116 -14.30 -11.37 15.09
N SER A 117 -14.82 -12.56 15.37
CA SER A 117 -15.66 -13.27 14.39
C SER A 117 -16.90 -12.45 13.99
N ASP A 118 -17.32 -11.53 14.84
CA ASP A 118 -18.55 -10.75 14.61
C ASP A 118 -18.36 -9.66 13.53
N ASN A 119 -17.12 -9.23 13.26
CA ASN A 119 -16.90 -8.15 12.31
C ASN A 119 -16.00 -8.53 11.14
N ILE A 120 -15.84 -9.83 10.88
CA ILE A 120 -15.13 -10.30 9.68
C ILE A 120 -15.77 -9.74 8.41
N GLU A 121 -17.11 -9.70 8.39
CA GLU A 121 -17.84 -9.16 7.24
C GLU A 121 -17.51 -7.68 7.01
N ASN A 122 -17.32 -6.91 8.07
CA ASN A 122 -16.94 -5.50 7.96
C ASN A 122 -15.56 -5.35 7.30
N VAL A 123 -14.62 -6.23 7.62
CA VAL A 123 -13.30 -6.23 6.99
C VAL A 123 -13.43 -6.60 5.52
N LYS A 124 -14.22 -7.61 5.21
CA LYS A 124 -14.48 -8.02 3.82
C LYS A 124 -15.05 -6.87 2.99
N ASN A 125 -16.00 -6.13 3.57
CA ASN A 125 -16.65 -5.02 2.85
C ASN A 125 -15.69 -3.90 2.53
N LEU A 126 -14.66 -3.71 3.36
CA LEU A 126 -13.65 -2.67 3.14
C LEU A 126 -12.53 -3.14 2.22
N PHE A 127 -12.09 -4.38 2.37
CA PHE A 127 -10.83 -4.85 1.79
C PHE A 127 -10.96 -6.04 0.84
N GLY A 128 -12.09 -6.71 0.81
CA GLY A 128 -12.28 -7.90 -0.01
C GLY A 128 -12.32 -7.60 -1.50
N SER A 129 -12.41 -8.65 -2.31
CA SER A 129 -12.30 -8.52 -3.77
C SER A 129 -13.42 -7.70 -4.41
N SER A 130 -14.57 -7.58 -3.76
CA SER A 130 -15.64 -6.73 -4.25
C SER A 130 -15.70 -5.36 -3.57
N SER A 131 -14.70 -5.03 -2.76
CA SER A 131 -14.68 -3.75 -2.05
C SER A 131 -14.21 -2.61 -2.94
N SER A 132 -14.59 -1.39 -2.58
CA SER A 132 -14.09 -0.19 -3.24
C SER A 132 -12.80 0.30 -2.58
N TYR A 133 -12.79 0.39 -1.25
CA TYR A 133 -11.69 1.02 -0.53
C TYR A 133 -10.37 0.29 -0.75
N GLY A 134 -10.34 -1.01 -0.46
CA GLY A 134 -9.11 -1.79 -0.60
C GLY A 134 -8.58 -1.76 -2.03
N THR A 135 -9.47 -1.84 -3.00
CA THR A 135 -9.10 -1.78 -4.42
C THR A 135 -8.48 -0.43 -4.79
N ILE A 136 -9.04 0.65 -4.27
CA ILE A 136 -8.51 1.99 -4.52
C ILE A 136 -7.10 2.14 -3.94
N ILE A 137 -6.91 1.75 -2.69
CA ILE A 137 -5.60 1.89 -2.02
C ILE A 137 -4.56 1.03 -2.74
N LYS A 138 -4.90 -0.21 -3.05
CA LYS A 138 -3.99 -1.10 -3.78
C LYS A 138 -3.60 -0.48 -5.12
N GLY A 139 -4.57 0.05 -5.85
CA GLY A 139 -4.33 0.67 -7.14
C GLY A 139 -3.41 1.89 -7.06
N TYR A 140 -3.61 2.75 -6.09
CA TYR A 140 -2.75 3.93 -5.95
C TYR A 140 -1.36 3.59 -5.43
N ALA A 141 -1.24 2.59 -4.55
CA ALA A 141 0.07 2.11 -4.12
C ALA A 141 0.87 1.58 -5.33
N GLU A 142 0.21 0.84 -6.21
CA GLU A 142 0.83 0.33 -7.43
C GLU A 142 1.22 1.47 -8.38
N LYS A 143 0.38 2.48 -8.51
CA LYS A 143 0.67 3.64 -9.34
C LYS A 143 1.84 4.46 -8.80
N LEU A 144 1.92 4.63 -7.49
CA LEU A 144 3.05 5.30 -6.87
C LEU A 144 4.34 4.55 -7.15
N PHE A 145 4.34 3.23 -6.97
CA PHE A 145 5.49 2.40 -7.27
C PHE A 145 5.91 2.56 -8.73
N SER A 146 4.96 2.45 -9.64
CA SER A 146 5.23 2.54 -11.08
C SER A 146 5.80 3.91 -11.47
N SER A 147 5.30 4.97 -10.85
CA SER A 147 5.81 6.33 -11.07
C SER A 147 7.29 6.44 -10.73
N LEU A 148 7.69 5.89 -9.58
CA LEU A 148 9.08 5.94 -9.13
C LEU A 148 9.98 5.11 -10.03
N VAL A 149 9.53 3.93 -10.40
CA VAL A 149 10.28 3.04 -11.28
C VAL A 149 10.46 3.67 -12.66
N GLN A 150 9.42 4.27 -13.21
CA GLN A 150 9.49 4.92 -14.51
C GLN A 150 10.42 6.13 -14.51
N ALA A 151 10.40 6.91 -13.44
CA ALA A 151 11.29 8.06 -13.33
C ALA A 151 12.76 7.62 -13.36
N ASP A 152 13.10 6.57 -12.63
CA ASP A 152 14.46 6.05 -12.63
C ASP A 152 14.80 5.35 -13.95
N SER A 153 13.84 4.65 -14.54
CA SER A 153 14.03 4.01 -15.84
C SER A 153 14.27 5.02 -16.94
N SER A 154 13.66 6.19 -16.87
CA SER A 154 13.88 7.26 -17.83
C SER A 154 15.33 7.72 -17.84
N ASP A 155 15.93 7.81 -16.66
CA ASP A 155 17.34 8.17 -16.55
C ASP A 155 18.26 7.09 -17.10
N LEU A 156 17.82 5.83 -17.04
CA LEU A 156 18.62 4.69 -17.47
C LEU A 156 18.37 4.32 -18.93
N ASN A 157 17.29 4.78 -19.51
CA ASN A 157 16.86 4.35 -20.84
C ASN A 157 17.90 4.57 -21.91
N ILE A 158 18.62 5.67 -21.85
CA ILE A 158 19.64 6.00 -22.84
C ILE A 158 20.70 4.92 -22.86
N ASP A 159 21.17 4.51 -21.69
CA ASP A 159 22.19 3.48 -21.56
C ASP A 159 21.62 2.10 -21.82
N TYR A 160 20.40 1.87 -21.42
CA TYR A 160 19.76 0.57 -21.49
C TYR A 160 19.51 0.13 -22.92
N TYR A 161 19.16 1.05 -23.79
CA TYR A 161 18.87 0.76 -25.18
C TYR A 161 20.03 1.08 -26.12
N ALA A 162 21.08 1.59 -25.58
CA ALA A 162 22.28 1.86 -26.37
C ALA A 162 23.08 0.56 -26.65
#